data_bf40db1e54565f493140030994853b0d
#
_entry.id   bf40db1e54565f493140030994853b0d
#
_cell.length_a   1.000
_cell.length_b   1.000
_cell.length_c   1.000
_cell.angle_alpha   90.00
_cell.angle_beta   90.00
_cell.angle_gamma   90.00
#
_symmetry.space_group_name_H-M   'P 1'
#
loop_
_entity.id
_entity.type
_entity.pdbx_description
1 polymer ?
#
loop_
_entity_poly.entity_id
_entity_poly.type
_entity_poly.pdbx_seq_one_letter_code
_entity_poly.pdbx_strand_id
1 'polypeptide(L)'
;MVEQVNVQSPYSKPMTMGKSIIECVPNISEGRDIEKINRIVDAARISGVKILGVEPDADYNRTVITFAGPPAEVEQASFLLIEKAISEIDMQQHSGEHPRMGCVDVCPFVPITGVSIEQCSEIAQRVSIKVADLSVPVFMYGGAASDPARKSLYKLRKGEYED
;
A
#
# COMPACT_ATOMS: atom_id res chain seq x y z
N MET A 1 -12.97 -44.06 -43.03
CA MET A 1 -11.66 -43.59 -42.51
C MET A 1 -11.66 -42.06 -42.66
N VAL A 2 -11.92 -41.35 -41.55
CA VAL A 2 -12.01 -39.89 -41.57
C VAL A 2 -10.79 -39.38 -40.83
N GLU A 3 -9.87 -38.72 -41.55
CA GLU A 3 -8.69 -38.07 -41.00
C GLU A 3 -9.10 -36.86 -40.15
N GLN A 4 -8.75 -36.89 -38.87
CA GLN A 4 -8.88 -35.71 -38.03
C GLN A 4 -7.71 -34.75 -38.29
N VAL A 5 -8.03 -33.60 -38.86
CA VAL A 5 -7.10 -32.48 -39.03
C VAL A 5 -6.92 -31.80 -37.67
N ASN A 6 -5.73 -31.96 -37.11
CA ASN A 6 -5.34 -31.30 -35.86
C ASN A 6 -4.99 -29.84 -36.15
N VAL A 7 -5.93 -28.90 -35.93
CA VAL A 7 -5.71 -27.46 -36.07
C VAL A 7 -5.06 -26.96 -34.77
N GLN A 8 -3.72 -26.94 -34.73
CA GLN A 8 -2.98 -26.23 -33.69
C GLN A 8 -3.18 -24.72 -33.87
N SER A 9 -3.77 -24.06 -32.87
CA SER A 9 -3.92 -22.62 -32.79
C SER A 9 -2.53 -21.94 -32.75
N PRO A 10 -2.26 -20.93 -33.63
CA PRO A 10 -0.95 -20.28 -33.68
C PRO A 10 -0.70 -19.27 -32.53
N TYR A 11 -1.56 -19.20 -31.52
CA TYR A 11 -1.49 -18.20 -30.45
C TYR A 11 -1.01 -18.73 -29.09
N SER A 12 -0.43 -19.92 -29.02
CA SER A 12 0.26 -20.38 -27.81
C SER A 12 1.75 -20.00 -27.81
N LYS A 13 2.05 -18.69 -27.81
CA LYS A 13 3.37 -18.29 -27.30
C LYS A 13 3.38 -18.56 -25.80
N PRO A 14 4.41 -19.24 -25.24
CA PRO A 14 4.58 -19.30 -23.80
C PRO A 14 4.69 -17.85 -23.31
N MET A 15 3.78 -17.42 -22.42
CA MET A 15 3.93 -16.18 -21.69
C MET A 15 5.27 -16.29 -20.94
N THR A 16 6.28 -15.58 -21.41
CA THR A 16 7.43 -15.26 -20.57
C THR A 16 6.83 -14.58 -19.34
N MET A 17 6.95 -15.21 -18.17
CA MET A 17 6.55 -14.64 -16.89
C MET A 17 7.41 -13.40 -16.68
N GLY A 18 6.97 -12.24 -17.21
CA GLY A 18 7.53 -10.94 -16.90
C GLY A 18 7.45 -10.79 -15.36
N LYS A 19 8.46 -10.17 -14.76
CA LYS A 19 8.49 -9.94 -13.32
C LYS A 19 7.21 -9.21 -12.92
N SER A 20 6.42 -9.82 -12.03
CA SER A 20 5.25 -9.17 -11.45
C SER A 20 5.70 -7.99 -10.60
N ILE A 21 5.14 -6.82 -10.83
CA ILE A 21 5.47 -5.58 -10.12
C ILE A 21 4.20 -4.91 -9.64
N ILE A 22 4.20 -4.51 -8.39
CA ILE A 22 3.21 -3.61 -7.81
C ILE A 22 3.90 -2.38 -7.24
N GLU A 23 3.14 -1.31 -7.12
CA GLU A 23 3.51 -0.08 -6.43
C GLU A 23 2.73 0.03 -5.13
N CYS A 24 3.35 0.61 -4.10
CA CYS A 24 2.70 1.01 -2.87
C CYS A 24 2.98 2.48 -2.60
N VAL A 25 1.93 3.23 -2.20
CA VAL A 25 2.02 4.68 -2.02
C VAL A 25 1.47 5.08 -0.63
N PRO A 26 2.08 4.63 0.48
CA PRO A 26 1.64 5.02 1.80
C PRO A 26 1.79 6.52 2.05
N ASN A 27 0.85 7.05 2.83
CA ASN A 27 0.91 8.41 3.35
C ASN A 27 1.02 8.32 4.86
N ILE A 28 2.07 8.90 5.43
CA ILE A 28 2.28 8.95 6.88
C ILE A 28 1.97 10.34 7.43
N SER A 29 1.48 10.41 8.67
CA SER A 29 1.15 11.65 9.38
C SER A 29 2.40 12.23 10.07
N GLU A 30 3.42 12.52 9.28
CA GLU A 30 4.64 13.24 9.64
C GLU A 30 5.21 13.91 8.39
N GLY A 31 5.42 15.20 8.43
CA GLY A 31 5.95 15.99 7.31
C GLY A 31 7.02 16.99 7.71
N ARG A 32 7.40 17.05 9.00
CA ARG A 32 8.28 18.07 9.58
C ARG A 32 9.59 17.52 10.07
N ASP A 33 9.58 16.37 10.75
CA ASP A 33 10.77 15.71 11.26
C ASP A 33 11.37 14.77 10.19
N ILE A 34 12.33 15.30 9.43
CA ILE A 34 12.98 14.57 8.35
C ILE A 34 13.74 13.33 8.83
N GLU A 35 14.32 13.38 10.03
CA GLU A 35 15.03 12.22 10.59
C GLU A 35 14.05 11.10 10.94
N LYS A 36 12.91 11.43 11.51
CA LYS A 36 11.81 10.49 11.77
C LYS A 36 11.28 9.87 10.48
N ILE A 37 11.01 10.72 9.47
CA ILE A 37 10.58 10.26 8.13
C ILE A 37 11.60 9.27 7.56
N ASN A 38 12.90 9.60 7.61
CA ASN A 38 13.95 8.71 7.10
C ASN A 38 13.98 7.36 7.83
N ARG A 39 13.84 7.34 9.16
CA ARG A 39 13.78 6.07 9.92
C ARG A 39 12.57 5.21 9.50
N ILE A 40 11.43 5.83 9.21
CA ILE A 40 10.23 5.12 8.74
C ILE A 40 10.45 4.58 7.33
N VAL A 41 10.99 5.38 6.42
CA VAL A 41 11.29 4.98 5.04
C VAL A 41 12.34 3.85 4.99
N ASP A 42 13.35 3.93 5.85
CA ASP A 42 14.43 2.92 5.89
C ASP A 42 13.91 1.53 6.27
N ALA A 43 12.84 1.44 7.06
CA ALA A 43 12.20 0.17 7.36
C ALA A 43 11.63 -0.54 6.10
N ALA A 44 11.26 0.20 5.06
CA ALA A 44 10.81 -0.35 3.79
C ALA A 44 11.94 -0.68 2.81
N ARG A 45 13.20 -0.33 3.12
CA ARG A 45 14.36 -0.61 2.25
C ARG A 45 14.83 -2.05 2.38
N ILE A 46 14.03 -2.98 1.91
CA ILE A 46 14.39 -4.40 1.86
C ILE A 46 14.80 -4.83 0.44
N SER A 47 15.44 -5.99 0.33
CA SER A 47 15.85 -6.55 -0.96
C SER A 47 14.63 -6.70 -1.89
N GLY A 48 14.78 -6.30 -3.14
CA GLY A 48 13.73 -6.36 -4.17
C GLY A 48 12.80 -5.15 -4.20
N VAL A 49 12.79 -4.29 -3.18
CA VAL A 49 11.98 -3.06 -3.14
C VAL A 49 12.82 -1.85 -3.50
N LYS A 50 12.27 -0.99 -4.35
CA LYS A 50 12.88 0.28 -4.75
C LYS A 50 12.02 1.44 -4.26
N ILE A 51 12.58 2.31 -3.41
CA ILE A 51 11.97 3.59 -3.06
C ILE A 51 12.08 4.51 -4.28
N LEU A 52 10.95 5.03 -4.73
CA LEU A 52 10.81 5.88 -5.92
C LEU A 52 10.67 7.36 -5.56
N GLY A 53 10.05 7.66 -4.42
CA GLY A 53 9.84 9.02 -3.95
C GLY A 53 9.61 9.07 -2.44
N VAL A 54 9.99 10.19 -1.83
CA VAL A 54 9.67 10.58 -0.46
C VAL A 54 9.38 12.07 -0.50
N GLU A 55 8.15 12.46 -0.30
CA GLU A 55 7.64 13.81 -0.53
C GLU A 55 6.99 14.36 0.76
N PRO A 56 7.81 14.94 1.67
CA PRO A 56 7.31 15.56 2.89
C PRO A 56 6.63 16.89 2.60
N ASP A 57 5.55 17.16 3.33
CA ASP A 57 4.84 18.45 3.32
C ASP A 57 4.63 18.91 4.77
N ALA A 58 5.29 20.01 5.14
CA ALA A 58 5.29 20.53 6.50
C ALA A 58 3.97 21.21 6.89
N ASP A 59 3.25 21.83 5.94
CA ASP A 59 1.99 22.50 6.18
C ASP A 59 0.88 21.46 6.44
N TYR A 60 0.81 20.44 5.58
CA TYR A 60 -0.08 19.29 5.77
C TYR A 60 0.39 18.36 6.89
N ASN A 61 1.64 18.45 7.31
CA ASN A 61 2.29 17.54 8.25
C ASN A 61 2.10 16.08 7.83
N ARG A 62 2.45 15.79 6.59
CA ARG A 62 2.25 14.50 5.91
C ARG A 62 3.41 14.22 4.97
N THR A 63 3.75 12.96 4.79
CA THR A 63 4.70 12.52 3.77
C THR A 63 4.05 11.46 2.89
N VAL A 64 4.14 11.65 1.57
CA VAL A 64 3.84 10.62 0.57
C VAL A 64 5.11 9.83 0.30
N ILE A 65 5.04 8.52 0.43
CA ILE A 65 6.16 7.63 0.17
C ILE A 65 5.75 6.70 -0.97
N THR A 66 6.58 6.61 -2.02
CA THR A 66 6.31 5.74 -3.16
C THR A 66 7.40 4.70 -3.27
N PHE A 67 7.02 3.43 -3.34
CA PHE A 67 7.96 2.34 -3.62
C PHE A 67 7.32 1.24 -4.46
N ALA A 68 8.15 0.47 -5.15
CA ALA A 68 7.70 -0.60 -6.03
C ALA A 68 8.64 -1.80 -5.96
N GLY A 69 8.11 -2.96 -6.33
CA GLY A 69 8.85 -4.22 -6.37
C GLY A 69 7.94 -5.41 -6.64
N PRO A 70 8.46 -6.64 -6.49
CA PRO A 70 7.64 -7.84 -6.55
C PRO A 70 6.59 -7.85 -5.42
N PRO A 71 5.42 -8.48 -5.62
CA PRO A 71 4.30 -8.41 -4.68
C PRO A 71 4.62 -8.82 -3.24
N ALA A 72 5.39 -9.90 -3.04
CA ALA A 72 5.71 -10.40 -1.70
C ALA A 72 6.64 -9.43 -0.94
N GLU A 73 7.62 -8.86 -1.63
CA GLU A 73 8.56 -7.91 -1.06
C GLU A 73 7.87 -6.58 -0.74
N VAL A 74 6.97 -6.10 -1.61
CA VAL A 74 6.17 -4.89 -1.35
C VAL A 74 5.20 -5.11 -0.19
N GLU A 75 4.57 -6.28 -0.08
CA GLU A 75 3.75 -6.65 1.09
C GLU A 75 4.56 -6.57 2.39
N GLN A 76 5.77 -7.14 2.40
CA GLN A 76 6.64 -7.10 3.57
C GLN A 76 7.10 -5.67 3.88
N ALA A 77 7.56 -4.92 2.88
CA ALA A 77 8.02 -3.54 3.05
C ALA A 77 6.94 -2.63 3.60
N SER A 78 5.70 -2.77 3.10
CA SER A 78 4.57 -1.97 3.58
C SER A 78 4.25 -2.25 5.05
N PHE A 79 4.28 -3.50 5.48
CA PHE A 79 4.07 -3.86 6.88
C PHE A 79 5.17 -3.27 7.78
N LEU A 80 6.45 -3.41 7.41
CA LEU A 80 7.58 -2.88 8.18
C LEU A 80 7.52 -1.34 8.28
N LEU A 81 7.13 -0.65 7.21
CA LEU A 81 6.93 0.79 7.21
C LEU A 81 5.80 1.18 8.18
N ILE A 82 4.66 0.48 8.12
CA ILE A 82 3.52 0.74 9.01
C ILE A 82 3.90 0.51 10.47
N GLU A 83 4.54 -0.63 10.78
CA GLU A 83 5.00 -0.94 12.14
C GLU A 83 5.95 0.13 12.67
N LYS A 84 6.88 0.59 11.84
CA LYS A 84 7.81 1.66 12.20
C LYS A 84 7.08 2.99 12.40
N ALA A 85 6.15 3.35 11.53
CA ALA A 85 5.34 4.57 11.67
C ALA A 85 4.53 4.57 12.97
N ILE A 86 3.92 3.45 13.34
CA ILE A 86 3.20 3.28 14.62
C ILE A 86 4.12 3.55 15.81
N SER A 87 5.38 3.12 15.73
CA SER A 87 6.34 3.31 16.83
C SER A 87 6.92 4.73 16.95
N GLU A 88 6.88 5.52 15.86
CA GLU A 88 7.53 6.83 15.77
C GLU A 88 6.53 8.01 15.83
N ILE A 89 5.29 7.82 15.43
CA ILE A 89 4.31 8.89 15.29
C ILE A 89 3.28 8.81 16.41
N ASP A 90 3.23 9.85 17.24
CA ASP A 90 2.21 10.02 18.28
C ASP A 90 1.05 10.87 17.72
N MET A 91 -0.06 10.23 17.41
CA MET A 91 -1.25 10.92 16.87
C MET A 91 -1.91 11.87 17.87
N GLN A 92 -1.68 11.72 19.17
CA GLN A 92 -2.22 12.65 20.19
C GLN A 92 -1.53 14.02 20.14
N GLN A 93 -0.31 14.08 19.60
CA GLN A 93 0.46 15.32 19.45
C GLN A 93 0.45 15.83 18.00
N HIS A 94 -0.14 15.08 17.06
CA HIS A 94 -0.14 15.43 15.65
C HIS A 94 -1.12 16.57 15.35
N SER A 95 -0.66 17.56 14.58
CA SER A 95 -1.47 18.61 13.99
C SER A 95 -1.00 18.93 12.59
N GLY A 96 -1.92 19.17 11.67
CA GLY A 96 -1.66 19.52 10.28
C GLY A 96 -2.97 19.83 9.56
N GLU A 97 -2.89 20.44 8.37
CA GLU A 97 -4.08 20.82 7.61
C GLU A 97 -4.71 19.66 6.81
N HIS A 98 -3.98 18.54 6.67
CA HIS A 98 -4.47 17.39 5.93
C HIS A 98 -5.38 16.52 6.81
N PRO A 99 -6.60 16.14 6.34
CA PRO A 99 -7.44 15.15 7.01
C PRO A 99 -6.69 13.82 7.18
N ARG A 100 -6.69 13.27 8.40
CA ARG A 100 -5.95 12.05 8.73
C ARG A 100 -6.80 11.07 9.54
N MET A 101 -6.56 9.78 9.29
CA MET A 101 -7.23 8.68 10.01
C MET A 101 -6.31 8.00 11.02
N GLY A 102 -4.99 8.21 10.94
CA GLY A 102 -4.01 7.58 11.80
C GLY A 102 -2.58 7.89 11.37
N CYS A 103 -1.58 7.29 12.04
CA CYS A 103 -0.16 7.49 11.73
C CYS A 103 0.21 7.10 10.30
N VAL A 104 -0.47 6.11 9.72
CA VAL A 104 -0.51 5.83 8.28
C VAL A 104 -1.94 6.04 7.81
N ASP A 105 -2.17 7.17 7.14
CA ASP A 105 -3.50 7.57 6.70
C ASP A 105 -4.04 6.67 5.58
N VAL A 106 -3.20 6.33 4.60
CA VAL A 106 -3.51 5.39 3.52
C VAL A 106 -2.30 4.55 3.15
N CYS A 107 -2.55 3.33 2.67
CA CYS A 107 -1.52 2.42 2.15
C CYS A 107 -2.08 1.66 0.93
N PRO A 108 -2.18 2.31 -0.25
CA PRO A 108 -2.71 1.68 -1.45
C PRO A 108 -1.69 0.76 -2.11
N PHE A 109 -2.18 -0.36 -2.68
CA PHE A 109 -1.42 -1.27 -3.54
C PHE A 109 -1.95 -1.15 -4.97
N VAL A 110 -1.07 -0.83 -5.91
CA VAL A 110 -1.40 -0.54 -7.30
C VAL A 110 -0.74 -1.56 -8.22
N PRO A 111 -1.51 -2.27 -9.06
CA PRO A 111 -0.94 -3.21 -10.01
C PRO A 111 -0.22 -2.46 -11.15
N ILE A 112 1.04 -2.82 -11.43
CA ILE A 112 1.84 -2.20 -12.51
C ILE A 112 1.98 -3.19 -13.67
N THR A 113 2.43 -4.42 -13.40
CA THR A 113 2.56 -5.45 -14.43
C THR A 113 2.47 -6.84 -13.83
N GLY A 114 1.83 -7.76 -14.55
CA GLY A 114 1.72 -9.18 -14.17
C GLY A 114 0.93 -9.45 -12.88
N VAL A 115 0.15 -8.48 -12.41
CA VAL A 115 -0.68 -8.57 -11.19
C VAL A 115 -2.05 -7.97 -11.48
N SER A 116 -3.10 -8.54 -10.92
CA SER A 116 -4.46 -7.99 -11.01
C SER A 116 -4.80 -7.12 -9.79
N ILE A 117 -5.89 -6.35 -9.90
CA ILE A 117 -6.41 -5.53 -8.79
C ILE A 117 -6.91 -6.40 -7.64
N GLU A 118 -7.44 -7.58 -7.94
CA GLU A 118 -7.90 -8.56 -6.96
C GLU A 118 -6.72 -9.09 -6.14
N GLN A 119 -5.60 -9.40 -6.79
CA GLN A 119 -4.36 -9.81 -6.12
C GLN A 119 -3.80 -8.69 -5.22
N CYS A 120 -3.88 -7.43 -5.64
CA CYS A 120 -3.53 -6.29 -4.79
C CYS A 120 -4.47 -6.17 -3.58
N SER A 121 -5.77 -6.44 -3.76
CA SER A 121 -6.74 -6.47 -2.67
C SER A 121 -6.45 -7.57 -1.65
N GLU A 122 -6.02 -8.75 -2.10
CA GLU A 122 -5.58 -9.86 -1.23
C GLU A 122 -4.32 -9.48 -0.43
N ILE A 123 -3.36 -8.76 -1.04
CA ILE A 123 -2.18 -8.23 -0.35
C ILE A 123 -2.62 -7.26 0.75
N ALA A 124 -3.51 -6.31 0.42
CA ALA A 124 -4.04 -5.36 1.39
C ALA A 124 -4.72 -6.07 2.57
N GLN A 125 -5.48 -7.14 2.33
CA GLN A 125 -6.10 -7.96 3.38
C GLN A 125 -5.05 -8.63 4.28
N ARG A 126 -3.99 -9.24 3.71
CA ARG A 126 -2.93 -9.87 4.52
C ARG A 126 -2.17 -8.85 5.37
N VAL A 127 -1.86 -7.69 4.81
CA VAL A 127 -1.22 -6.59 5.56
C VAL A 127 -2.15 -6.09 6.67
N SER A 128 -3.45 -5.94 6.40
CA SER A 128 -4.41 -5.48 7.41
C SER A 128 -4.51 -6.41 8.61
N ILE A 129 -4.42 -7.72 8.41
CA ILE A 129 -4.41 -8.72 9.50
C ILE A 129 -3.15 -8.52 10.37
N LYS A 130 -1.97 -8.41 9.75
CA LYS A 130 -0.71 -8.20 10.47
C LYS A 130 -0.71 -6.89 11.27
N VAL A 131 -1.31 -5.82 10.72
CA VAL A 131 -1.44 -4.52 11.41
C VAL A 131 -2.45 -4.60 12.55
N ALA A 132 -3.55 -5.32 12.38
CA ALA A 132 -4.54 -5.54 13.45
C ALA A 132 -3.92 -6.28 14.66
N ASP A 133 -2.97 -7.18 14.44
CA ASP A 133 -2.21 -7.86 15.50
C ASP A 133 -1.38 -6.87 16.35
N LEU A 134 -1.08 -5.67 15.83
CA LEU A 134 -0.45 -4.57 16.57
C LEU A 134 -1.47 -3.72 17.36
N SER A 135 -2.74 -4.16 17.45
CA SER A 135 -3.85 -3.45 18.10
C SER A 135 -4.18 -2.10 17.46
N VAL A 136 -3.92 -1.95 16.16
CA VAL A 136 -4.27 -0.76 15.37
C VAL A 136 -5.45 -1.09 14.45
N PRO A 137 -6.55 -0.29 14.48
CA PRO A 137 -7.67 -0.51 13.59
C PRO A 137 -7.28 -0.23 12.13
N VAL A 138 -7.79 -1.06 11.21
CA VAL A 138 -7.55 -0.92 9.77
C VAL A 138 -8.87 -0.84 9.04
N PHE A 139 -9.01 0.16 8.20
CA PHE A 139 -10.18 0.36 7.36
C PHE A 139 -9.86 0.04 5.90
N MET A 140 -10.48 -1.02 5.37
CA MET A 140 -10.35 -1.38 3.96
C MET A 140 -11.20 -0.44 3.09
N TYR A 141 -10.62 0.07 1.98
CA TYR A 141 -11.28 1.00 1.06
C TYR A 141 -11.06 0.61 -0.41
N GLY A 142 -11.70 1.31 -1.33
CA GLY A 142 -11.57 1.08 -2.77
C GLY A 142 -11.97 -0.34 -3.18
N GLY A 143 -11.13 -1.01 -3.95
CA GLY A 143 -11.34 -2.39 -4.41
C GLY A 143 -11.30 -3.44 -3.30
N ALA A 144 -10.62 -3.16 -2.19
CA ALA A 144 -10.50 -4.06 -1.05
C ALA A 144 -11.65 -3.93 -0.04
N ALA A 145 -12.52 -2.92 -0.17
CA ALA A 145 -13.64 -2.71 0.74
C ALA A 145 -14.72 -3.78 0.58
N SER A 146 -15.06 -4.47 1.67
CA SER A 146 -16.21 -5.38 1.74
C SER A 146 -17.54 -4.62 1.87
N ASP A 147 -17.52 -3.43 2.50
CA ASP A 147 -18.68 -2.55 2.67
C ASP A 147 -18.70 -1.50 1.52
N PRO A 148 -19.79 -1.42 0.73
CA PRO A 148 -19.93 -0.40 -0.32
C PRO A 148 -19.79 1.04 0.19
N ALA A 149 -20.15 1.33 1.44
CA ALA A 149 -20.02 2.66 2.04
C ALA A 149 -18.55 3.08 2.20
N ARG A 150 -17.63 2.12 2.36
CA ARG A 150 -16.19 2.32 2.51
C ARG A 150 -15.41 2.39 1.19
N LYS A 151 -16.06 2.21 0.04
CA LYS A 151 -15.39 2.34 -1.27
C LYS A 151 -14.86 3.75 -1.51
N SER A 152 -15.48 4.77 -0.94
CA SER A 152 -15.06 6.16 -1.06
C SER A 152 -14.17 6.56 0.11
N LEU A 153 -12.89 6.79 -0.16
CA LEU A 153 -11.92 7.28 0.83
C LEU A 153 -12.35 8.63 1.44
N TYR A 154 -12.95 9.51 0.64
CA TYR A 154 -13.50 10.78 1.13
C TYR A 154 -14.54 10.60 2.22
N LYS A 155 -15.45 9.63 2.04
CA LYS A 155 -16.50 9.35 3.05
C LYS A 155 -15.91 8.71 4.30
N LEU A 156 -14.89 7.87 4.13
CA LEU A 156 -14.20 7.18 5.21
C LEU A 156 -13.46 8.17 6.13
N ARG A 157 -12.85 9.21 5.53
CA ARG A 157 -12.12 10.25 6.25
C ARG A 157 -12.99 11.29 6.96
N LYS A 158 -14.31 11.21 6.81
CA LYS A 158 -15.21 12.14 7.47
C LYS A 158 -15.23 11.85 8.96
N GLY A 159 -14.78 12.80 9.78
CA GLY A 159 -14.60 12.66 11.22
C GLY A 159 -13.14 12.55 11.63
N GLU A 160 -12.26 12.20 10.70
CA GLU A 160 -10.81 12.08 10.88
C GLU A 160 -10.41 11.10 12.00
N TYR A 161 -9.31 11.40 12.70
CA TYR A 161 -8.79 10.60 13.80
C TYR A 161 -9.61 10.76 15.10
N GLU A 162 -10.33 11.87 15.23
CA GLU A 162 -11.03 12.29 16.45
C GLU A 162 -12.40 11.61 16.63
N ASP A 163 -13.02 11.08 15.57
CA ASP A 163 -14.31 10.37 15.56
C ASP A 163 -14.13 8.84 15.48
#